data_3fe1afca95c3fa49f93b535fe43d9ff4
#
_entry.id   3fe1afca95c3fa49f93b535fe43d9ff4
#
_cell.length_a   1.000
_cell.length_b   1.000
_cell.length_c   1.000
_cell.angle_alpha   90.00
_cell.angle_beta   90.00
_cell.angle_gamma   90.00
#
_symmetry.space_group_name_H-M   'P 1'
#
loop_
_entity.id
_entity.type
_entity.pdbx_description
1 polymer ?
#
loop_
_entity_poly.entity_id
_entity_poly.type
_entity_poly.pdbx_seq_one_letter_code
_entity_poly.pdbx_strand_id
1 'polypeptide(L)'
;MELTDRVTAKTPTGRAFTTTIPMGIDLLDGRSILTSMVTPVPTSTEFTDARVTAAHDSVLGVSQSGAGRRGTVLFAHGFGQTRHAWTSTAQALVAAGYRTLAYDARGHGDSDWNADTLPYHGEQFADDLIVLAGEQPQPPILVAASMGGLFGLLAEARWPGLFSAMVLVDITPRWDTAGVERILAFMTAHPQGFESLTQAADVISAYMPHRPRKSESSLRALLREEGHGRWRWHWDPRLVAELARDSEQHQDALAEAARQVKCPVLLVSGGRSNLVTPQTVAEFLALVPHARHVQLPEATHMVAGDDNNAFTATVLDYLDVLPPASAVTLSAATEHVTGARS
;
A
#
# COMPACT_ATOMS: atom_id res chain seq x y z
N MET A 1 -25.90 -26.10 3.20
CA MET A 1 -25.78 -26.13 1.72
C MET A 1 -25.41 -24.70 1.35
N GLU A 2 -24.11 -24.40 1.42
CA GLU A 2 -23.61 -23.06 1.09
C GLU A 2 -23.70 -22.85 -0.41
N LEU A 3 -24.48 -21.86 -0.81
CA LEU A 3 -24.55 -21.40 -2.19
C LEU A 3 -23.32 -20.53 -2.47
N THR A 4 -22.48 -20.98 -3.36
CA THR A 4 -21.31 -20.24 -3.82
C THR A 4 -21.49 -19.92 -5.30
N ASP A 5 -21.39 -18.66 -5.68
CA ASP A 5 -21.35 -18.26 -7.08
C ASP A 5 -19.94 -18.31 -7.65
N ARG A 6 -19.81 -18.87 -8.85
CA ARG A 6 -18.54 -18.87 -9.59
C ARG A 6 -18.53 -17.69 -10.56
N VAL A 7 -17.63 -16.75 -10.34
CA VAL A 7 -17.41 -15.65 -11.27
C VAL A 7 -16.16 -15.95 -12.10
N THR A 8 -16.32 -15.96 -13.43
CA THR A 8 -15.21 -16.12 -14.38
C THR A 8 -14.98 -14.81 -15.09
N ALA A 9 -13.82 -14.22 -14.92
CA ALA A 9 -13.38 -13.03 -15.63
C ALA A 9 -12.24 -13.38 -16.59
N LYS A 10 -12.14 -12.68 -17.74
CA LYS A 10 -11.03 -12.82 -18.69
C LYS A 10 -10.23 -11.51 -18.73
N THR A 11 -8.91 -11.63 -18.71
CA THR A 11 -8.04 -10.48 -18.99
C THR A 11 -8.09 -10.11 -20.47
N PRO A 12 -7.65 -8.89 -20.84
CA PRO A 12 -7.49 -8.47 -22.23
C PRO A 12 -6.54 -9.38 -23.03
N THR A 13 -5.63 -10.11 -22.35
CA THR A 13 -4.73 -11.10 -22.93
C THR A 13 -5.36 -12.50 -23.09
N GLY A 14 -6.67 -12.64 -22.83
CA GLY A 14 -7.42 -13.88 -23.02
C GLY A 14 -7.33 -14.89 -21.87
N ARG A 15 -6.69 -14.57 -20.76
CA ARG A 15 -6.56 -15.46 -19.60
C ARG A 15 -7.86 -15.43 -18.77
N ALA A 16 -8.48 -16.59 -18.57
CA ALA A 16 -9.68 -16.72 -17.75
C ALA A 16 -9.29 -17.01 -16.28
N PHE A 17 -9.97 -16.35 -15.34
CA PHE A 17 -9.89 -16.62 -13.91
C PHE A 17 -11.27 -17.00 -13.41
N THR A 18 -11.35 -18.04 -12.60
CA THR A 18 -12.59 -18.43 -11.93
C THR A 18 -12.32 -18.41 -10.43
N THR A 19 -13.07 -17.61 -9.69
CA THR A 19 -13.04 -17.60 -8.23
C THR A 19 -14.40 -17.95 -7.66
N THR A 20 -14.40 -18.50 -6.47
CA THR A 20 -15.61 -18.81 -5.71
C THR A 20 -15.74 -17.76 -4.61
N ILE A 21 -16.80 -16.97 -4.63
CA ILE A 21 -17.05 -15.92 -3.64
C ILE A 21 -18.10 -16.44 -2.64
N PRO A 22 -17.89 -16.34 -1.32
CA PRO A 22 -18.94 -16.61 -0.34
C PRO A 22 -20.07 -15.59 -0.52
N MET A 23 -21.32 -16.06 -0.53
CA MET A 23 -22.49 -15.18 -0.61
C MET A 23 -22.56 -14.26 0.59
N GLY A 24 -22.49 -12.97 0.36
CA GLY A 24 -22.55 -11.90 1.36
C GLY A 24 -22.09 -10.55 0.82
N ILE A 25 -21.60 -10.50 -0.42
CA ILE A 25 -21.25 -9.24 -1.08
C ILE A 25 -22.28 -9.00 -2.18
N ASP A 26 -23.14 -8.01 -1.98
CA ASP A 26 -24.04 -7.52 -3.02
C ASP A 26 -23.21 -6.96 -4.17
N LEU A 27 -23.10 -7.72 -5.25
CA LEU A 27 -22.62 -7.23 -6.53
C LEU A 27 -23.76 -6.41 -7.14
N LEU A 28 -23.78 -5.11 -6.84
CA LEU A 28 -24.63 -4.19 -7.56
C LEU A 28 -24.17 -4.16 -9.02
N ASP A 29 -25.07 -4.60 -9.89
CA ASP A 29 -25.03 -4.55 -11.35
C ASP A 29 -23.80 -5.18 -12.04
N GLY A 30 -24.04 -6.32 -12.70
CA GLY A 30 -23.13 -7.09 -13.57
C GLY A 30 -22.48 -6.32 -14.72
N ARG A 31 -21.98 -5.12 -14.48
CA ARG A 31 -21.16 -4.36 -15.41
C ARG A 31 -19.69 -4.62 -15.11
N SER A 32 -19.05 -5.17 -16.10
CA SER A 32 -17.62 -5.47 -16.21
C SER A 32 -16.74 -4.40 -15.54
N ILE A 33 -16.07 -4.75 -14.46
CA ILE A 33 -15.00 -3.94 -13.81
C ILE A 33 -13.76 -3.83 -14.73
N LEU A 34 -13.78 -4.45 -15.90
CA LEU A 34 -12.62 -4.60 -16.78
C LEU A 34 -12.79 -3.85 -18.11
N THR A 35 -13.10 -2.57 -18.08
CA THR A 35 -12.83 -1.69 -19.22
C THR A 35 -11.77 -0.68 -18.79
N SER A 36 -10.59 -1.17 -18.51
CA SER A 36 -9.43 -0.34 -18.26
C SER A 36 -8.66 -0.13 -19.56
N MET A 37 -8.36 1.11 -19.85
CA MET A 37 -7.36 1.47 -20.85
C MET A 37 -6.01 0.94 -20.37
N VAL A 38 -5.52 -0.11 -21.02
CA VAL A 38 -4.12 -0.55 -20.89
C VAL A 38 -3.24 0.65 -21.25
N THR A 39 -2.76 1.37 -20.24
CA THR A 39 -1.76 2.40 -20.45
C THR A 39 -0.51 1.72 -21.02
N PRO A 40 0.05 2.21 -22.14
CA PRO A 40 1.27 1.61 -22.71
C PRO A 40 2.36 1.56 -21.64
N VAL A 41 3.02 0.41 -21.52
CA VAL A 41 4.14 0.23 -20.58
C VAL A 41 5.24 1.24 -20.96
N PRO A 42 5.60 2.20 -20.09
CA PRO A 42 6.66 3.14 -20.38
C PRO A 42 7.98 2.39 -20.61
N THR A 43 8.64 2.61 -21.70
CA THR A 43 10.00 2.12 -21.96
C THR A 43 11.07 3.09 -21.46
N SER A 44 10.64 4.27 -21.02
CA SER A 44 11.47 5.38 -20.53
C SER A 44 11.85 5.19 -19.07
N THR A 45 12.99 5.75 -18.68
CA THR A 45 13.38 5.96 -17.28
C THR A 45 12.71 7.20 -16.66
N GLU A 46 12.02 7.98 -17.47
CA GLU A 46 11.25 9.13 -17.01
C GLU A 46 9.98 8.69 -16.29
N PHE A 47 9.63 9.41 -15.22
CA PHE A 47 8.38 9.20 -14.51
C PHE A 47 7.25 9.90 -15.25
N THR A 48 6.16 9.18 -15.41
CA THR A 48 4.93 9.69 -16.02
C THR A 48 3.83 9.66 -14.98
N ASP A 49 3.22 10.81 -14.74
CA ASP A 49 2.03 10.92 -13.91
C ASP A 49 0.78 10.64 -14.74
N ALA A 50 -0.16 9.93 -14.15
CA ALA A 50 -1.44 9.60 -14.75
C ALA A 50 -2.55 9.55 -13.68
N ARG A 51 -3.77 9.44 -14.13
CA ARG A 51 -4.93 9.13 -13.28
C ARG A 51 -5.54 7.82 -13.77
N VAL A 52 -5.77 6.89 -12.85
CA VAL A 52 -6.32 5.57 -13.16
C VAL A 52 -7.61 5.34 -12.37
N THR A 53 -8.59 4.71 -12.99
CA THR A 53 -9.81 4.28 -12.29
C THR A 53 -9.47 3.01 -11.50
N ALA A 54 -9.77 3.04 -10.22
CA ALA A 54 -9.60 1.93 -9.29
C ALA A 54 -10.96 1.41 -8.81
N ALA A 55 -11.01 0.76 -7.66
CA ALA A 55 -12.24 0.19 -7.13
C ALA A 55 -13.29 1.28 -6.82
N HIS A 56 -14.57 0.91 -6.94
CA HIS A 56 -15.70 1.79 -6.64
C HIS A 56 -15.68 3.13 -7.43
N ASP A 57 -15.25 3.07 -8.69
CA ASP A 57 -15.12 4.23 -9.59
C ASP A 57 -14.21 5.37 -9.07
N SER A 58 -13.42 5.12 -8.03
CA SER A 58 -12.45 6.08 -7.51
C SER A 58 -11.31 6.27 -8.50
N VAL A 59 -10.90 7.50 -8.74
CA VAL A 59 -9.78 7.83 -9.63
C VAL A 59 -8.55 8.15 -8.78
N LEU A 60 -7.48 7.38 -8.98
CA LEU A 60 -6.24 7.51 -8.23
C LEU A 60 -5.15 8.19 -9.05
N GLY A 61 -4.41 9.09 -8.42
CA GLY A 61 -3.19 9.68 -8.97
C GLY A 61 -2.05 8.66 -8.89
N VAL A 62 -1.37 8.40 -10.01
CA VAL A 62 -0.26 7.46 -10.09
C VAL A 62 0.95 8.06 -10.74
N SER A 63 2.15 7.62 -10.35
CA SER A 63 3.42 7.87 -11.03
C SER A 63 4.04 6.53 -11.42
N GLN A 64 4.43 6.37 -12.67
CA GLN A 64 4.99 5.12 -13.18
C GLN A 64 6.23 5.36 -14.02
N SER A 65 7.16 4.40 -14.04
CA SER A 65 8.38 4.44 -14.83
C SER A 65 8.99 3.05 -15.00
N GLY A 66 9.88 2.92 -15.97
CA GLY A 66 10.69 1.73 -16.19
C GLY A 66 10.08 0.71 -17.14
N ALA A 67 10.95 -0.12 -17.70
CA ALA A 67 10.59 -1.12 -18.70
C ALA A 67 10.12 -2.48 -18.14
N GLY A 68 10.30 -2.71 -16.84
CA GLY A 68 9.78 -3.92 -16.15
C GLY A 68 10.44 -5.24 -16.55
N ARG A 69 11.70 -5.24 -16.99
CA ARG A 69 12.39 -6.48 -17.35
C ARG A 69 12.53 -7.46 -16.17
N ARG A 70 12.56 -6.94 -14.94
CA ARG A 70 12.63 -7.73 -13.69
C ARG A 70 11.28 -7.82 -12.96
N GLY A 71 10.20 -7.32 -13.56
CA GLY A 71 8.86 -7.27 -12.96
C GLY A 71 8.45 -5.86 -12.57
N THR A 72 7.28 -5.76 -11.93
CA THR A 72 6.72 -4.48 -11.44
C THR A 72 6.82 -4.40 -9.93
N VAL A 73 7.20 -3.24 -9.40
CA VAL A 73 7.12 -2.88 -7.98
C VAL A 73 6.00 -1.87 -7.81
N LEU A 74 4.98 -2.24 -7.03
CA LEU A 74 3.86 -1.39 -6.66
C LEU A 74 4.14 -0.79 -5.27
N PHE A 75 4.07 0.54 -5.16
CA PHE A 75 4.31 1.27 -3.92
C PHE A 75 3.02 1.78 -3.31
N ALA A 76 2.79 1.45 -2.03
CA ALA A 76 1.67 1.94 -1.23
C ALA A 76 2.21 2.74 -0.03
N HIS A 77 1.86 4.02 0.04
CA HIS A 77 2.34 4.93 1.07
C HIS A 77 1.59 4.78 2.39
N GLY A 78 2.17 5.31 3.47
CA GLY A 78 1.55 5.42 4.79
C GLY A 78 0.58 6.60 4.87
N PHE A 79 -0.25 6.63 5.91
CA PHE A 79 -1.20 7.71 6.15
C PHE A 79 -0.50 9.08 6.16
N GLY A 80 -1.11 10.07 5.51
CA GLY A 80 -0.59 11.43 5.42
C GLY A 80 0.62 11.61 4.50
N GLN A 81 1.02 10.57 3.78
CA GLN A 81 2.04 10.63 2.73
C GLN A 81 1.38 10.70 1.34
N THR A 82 2.21 10.75 0.32
CA THR A 82 1.81 10.66 -1.09
C THR A 82 2.74 9.69 -1.82
N ARG A 83 2.39 9.33 -3.07
CA ARG A 83 3.22 8.55 -3.98
C ARG A 83 4.66 9.06 -4.11
N HIS A 84 4.85 10.37 -3.91
CA HIS A 84 6.18 11.01 -4.00
C HIS A 84 7.14 10.62 -2.85
N ALA A 85 6.64 10.01 -1.76
CA ALA A 85 7.51 9.46 -0.71
C ALA A 85 8.46 8.38 -1.24
N TRP A 86 8.13 7.75 -2.35
CA TRP A 86 8.87 6.65 -2.96
C TRP A 86 9.82 7.06 -4.09
N THR A 87 9.86 8.35 -4.48
CA THR A 87 10.55 8.81 -5.69
C THR A 87 12.00 8.32 -5.78
N SER A 88 12.79 8.48 -4.74
CA SER A 88 14.21 8.08 -4.75
C SER A 88 14.38 6.56 -4.84
N THR A 89 13.59 5.79 -4.09
CA THR A 89 13.62 4.33 -4.14
C THR A 89 13.13 3.82 -5.51
N ALA A 90 12.07 4.42 -6.05
CA ALA A 90 11.56 4.08 -7.37
C ALA A 90 12.59 4.34 -8.47
N GLN A 91 13.34 5.46 -8.42
CA GLN A 91 14.44 5.75 -9.34
C GLN A 91 15.53 4.67 -9.30
N ALA A 92 15.94 4.24 -8.10
CA ALA A 92 16.94 3.18 -7.94
C ALA A 92 16.45 1.84 -8.49
N LEU A 93 15.18 1.50 -8.27
CA LEU A 93 14.58 0.27 -8.80
C LEU A 93 14.43 0.30 -10.33
N VAL A 94 14.10 1.45 -10.91
CA VAL A 94 14.09 1.63 -12.36
C VAL A 94 15.48 1.42 -12.94
N ALA A 95 16.52 1.98 -12.30
CA ALA A 95 17.91 1.76 -12.70
C ALA A 95 18.31 0.27 -12.60
N ALA A 96 17.75 -0.46 -11.62
CA ALA A 96 17.93 -1.91 -11.47
C ALA A 96 17.07 -2.75 -12.43
N GLY A 97 16.26 -2.13 -13.31
CA GLY A 97 15.49 -2.81 -14.36
C GLY A 97 14.06 -3.19 -14.02
N TYR A 98 13.52 -2.71 -12.91
CA TYR A 98 12.10 -2.87 -12.54
C TYR A 98 11.24 -1.80 -13.23
N ARG A 99 9.98 -2.12 -13.44
CA ARG A 99 8.93 -1.12 -13.58
C ARG A 99 8.47 -0.72 -12.19
N THR A 100 8.16 0.55 -12.00
CA THR A 100 7.61 1.06 -10.75
C THR A 100 6.26 1.71 -10.98
N LEU A 101 5.34 1.51 -10.06
CA LEU A 101 4.04 2.14 -9.99
C LEU A 101 3.81 2.59 -8.55
N ALA A 102 3.79 3.89 -8.32
CA ALA A 102 3.42 4.48 -7.03
C ALA A 102 2.08 5.21 -7.18
N TYR A 103 1.19 5.08 -6.20
CA TYR A 103 -0.12 5.73 -6.24
C TYR A 103 -0.39 6.53 -4.96
N ASP A 104 -1.21 7.55 -5.07
CA ASP A 104 -1.83 8.17 -3.91
C ASP A 104 -3.07 7.36 -3.53
N ALA A 105 -3.13 6.91 -2.28
CA ALA A 105 -4.31 6.22 -1.78
C ALA A 105 -5.54 7.15 -1.84
N ARG A 106 -6.74 6.57 -1.98
CA ARG A 106 -7.97 7.37 -1.93
C ARG A 106 -7.97 8.32 -0.74
N GLY A 107 -8.49 9.52 -0.92
CA GLY A 107 -8.48 10.55 0.09
C GLY A 107 -7.13 11.24 0.31
N HIS A 108 -6.08 10.92 -0.48
CA HIS A 108 -4.76 11.52 -0.39
C HIS A 108 -4.31 12.10 -1.72
N GLY A 109 -3.36 13.05 -1.65
CA GLY A 109 -2.64 13.57 -2.82
C GLY A 109 -3.55 14.01 -3.95
N ASP A 110 -3.31 13.48 -5.15
CA ASP A 110 -4.09 13.77 -6.35
C ASP A 110 -5.22 12.77 -6.61
N SER A 111 -5.45 11.84 -5.66
CA SER A 111 -6.55 10.88 -5.74
C SER A 111 -7.87 11.48 -5.28
N ASP A 112 -8.97 10.88 -5.74
CA ASP A 112 -10.31 11.31 -5.35
C ASP A 112 -10.54 11.09 -3.85
N TRP A 113 -11.35 11.98 -3.28
CA TRP A 113 -11.96 11.81 -1.98
C TRP A 113 -13.28 11.07 -2.15
N ASN A 114 -13.65 10.26 -1.15
CA ASN A 114 -14.98 9.67 -1.14
C ASN A 114 -16.05 10.78 -1.12
N ALA A 115 -17.18 10.54 -1.78
CA ALA A 115 -18.34 11.42 -1.66
C ALA A 115 -18.74 11.56 -0.17
N ASP A 116 -19.35 12.70 0.19
CA ASP A 116 -19.69 12.98 1.60
C ASP A 116 -20.62 11.94 2.23
N THR A 117 -21.38 11.24 1.42
CA THR A 117 -22.30 10.17 1.83
C THR A 117 -21.64 8.81 1.96
N LEU A 118 -20.36 8.67 1.54
CA LEU A 118 -19.63 7.41 1.52
C LEU A 118 -18.47 7.47 2.54
N PRO A 119 -18.55 6.74 3.65
CA PRO A 119 -17.46 6.68 4.63
C PRO A 119 -16.25 5.93 4.08
N TYR A 120 -15.08 6.13 4.69
CA TYR A 120 -13.88 5.36 4.41
C TYR A 120 -13.87 4.08 5.21
N HIS A 121 -13.56 2.97 4.53
CA HIS A 121 -13.39 1.64 5.11
C HIS A 121 -12.10 1.01 4.58
N GLY A 122 -11.44 0.21 5.40
CA GLY A 122 -10.18 -0.45 5.03
C GLY A 122 -10.28 -1.31 3.78
N GLU A 123 -11.44 -1.94 3.56
CA GLU A 123 -11.74 -2.77 2.39
C GLU A 123 -11.62 -2.01 1.07
N GLN A 124 -12.02 -0.73 1.03
CA GLN A 124 -11.92 0.07 -0.20
C GLN A 124 -10.46 0.26 -0.63
N PHE A 125 -9.54 0.42 0.32
CA PHE A 125 -8.11 0.55 0.04
C PHE A 125 -7.50 -0.79 -0.42
N ALA A 126 -7.96 -1.89 0.16
CA ALA A 126 -7.57 -3.23 -0.29
C ALA A 126 -8.09 -3.51 -1.71
N ASP A 127 -9.32 -3.09 -2.03
CA ASP A 127 -9.90 -3.21 -3.37
C ASP A 127 -9.12 -2.38 -4.41
N ASP A 128 -8.69 -1.17 -4.05
CA ASP A 128 -7.83 -0.37 -4.93
C ASP A 128 -6.52 -1.10 -5.26
N LEU A 129 -5.89 -1.70 -4.25
CA LEU A 129 -4.67 -2.50 -4.45
C LEU A 129 -4.91 -3.72 -5.33
N ILE A 130 -6.06 -4.40 -5.16
CA ILE A 130 -6.44 -5.54 -6.00
C ILE A 130 -6.57 -5.11 -7.46
N VAL A 131 -7.23 -3.97 -7.73
CA VAL A 131 -7.36 -3.44 -9.10
C VAL A 131 -5.99 -3.06 -9.66
N LEU A 132 -5.20 -2.26 -8.94
CA LEU A 132 -3.88 -1.81 -9.42
C LEU A 132 -2.92 -2.96 -9.67
N ALA A 133 -2.91 -3.98 -8.80
CA ALA A 133 -2.07 -5.17 -8.97
C ALA A 133 -2.57 -6.07 -10.10
N GLY A 134 -3.89 -6.24 -10.22
CA GLY A 134 -4.52 -7.06 -11.25
C GLY A 134 -4.30 -6.54 -12.68
N GLU A 135 -4.06 -5.23 -12.84
CA GLU A 135 -3.71 -4.62 -14.13
C GLU A 135 -2.26 -4.83 -14.55
N GLN A 136 -1.41 -5.37 -13.67
CA GLN A 136 -0.03 -5.63 -14.03
C GLN A 136 0.08 -6.93 -14.86
N PRO A 137 1.04 -7.00 -15.79
CA PRO A 137 1.22 -8.19 -16.63
C PRO A 137 1.49 -9.48 -15.84
N GLN A 138 2.04 -9.33 -14.65
CA GLN A 138 2.32 -10.40 -13.68
C GLN A 138 2.10 -9.86 -12.26
N PRO A 139 1.89 -10.74 -11.26
CA PRO A 139 1.79 -10.31 -9.87
C PRO A 139 2.96 -9.38 -9.49
N PRO A 140 2.69 -8.12 -9.11
CA PRO A 140 3.75 -7.19 -8.74
C PRO A 140 4.37 -7.54 -7.38
N ILE A 141 5.53 -6.97 -7.10
CA ILE A 141 6.07 -6.89 -5.75
C ILE A 141 5.42 -5.69 -5.08
N LEU A 142 4.86 -5.86 -3.88
CA LEU A 142 4.34 -4.76 -3.09
C LEU A 142 5.42 -4.22 -2.15
N VAL A 143 5.68 -2.90 -2.19
CA VAL A 143 6.46 -2.17 -1.17
C VAL A 143 5.52 -1.20 -0.48
N ALA A 144 5.20 -1.44 0.78
CA ALA A 144 4.10 -0.76 1.44
C ALA A 144 4.44 -0.33 2.87
N ALA A 145 4.21 0.95 3.16
CA ALA A 145 4.48 1.53 4.47
C ALA A 145 3.19 1.69 5.29
N SER A 146 3.28 1.36 6.59
CA SER A 146 2.23 1.66 7.57
C SER A 146 0.84 1.27 7.04
N MET A 147 -0.09 2.23 6.91
CA MET A 147 -1.43 2.05 6.34
C MET A 147 -1.44 1.22 5.04
N GLY A 148 -0.54 1.54 4.09
CA GLY A 148 -0.45 0.79 2.83
C GLY A 148 -0.09 -0.68 3.04
N GLY A 149 0.73 -0.99 4.05
CA GLY A 149 1.07 -2.37 4.42
C GLY A 149 -0.11 -3.14 5.02
N LEU A 150 -0.92 -2.49 5.86
CA LEU A 150 -2.12 -3.10 6.43
C LEU A 150 -3.12 -3.48 5.33
N PHE A 151 -3.37 -2.57 4.40
CA PHE A 151 -4.29 -2.85 3.29
C PHE A 151 -3.69 -3.82 2.28
N GLY A 152 -2.36 -3.85 2.14
CA GLY A 152 -1.66 -4.88 1.38
C GLY A 152 -1.86 -6.29 1.94
N LEU A 153 -1.82 -6.46 3.26
CA LEU A 153 -2.13 -7.73 3.92
C LEU A 153 -3.59 -8.16 3.68
N LEU A 154 -4.53 -7.23 3.79
CA LEU A 154 -5.95 -7.51 3.50
C LEU A 154 -6.16 -7.88 2.02
N ALA A 155 -5.52 -7.17 1.10
CA ALA A 155 -5.63 -7.45 -0.33
C ALA A 155 -5.08 -8.84 -0.69
N GLU A 156 -3.90 -9.21 -0.18
CA GLU A 156 -3.30 -10.53 -0.40
C GLU A 156 -4.16 -11.66 0.21
N ALA A 157 -4.73 -11.45 1.41
CA ALA A 157 -5.61 -12.43 2.04
C ALA A 157 -6.92 -12.63 1.26
N ARG A 158 -7.49 -11.55 0.71
CA ARG A 158 -8.71 -11.61 -0.12
C ARG A 158 -8.46 -12.17 -1.51
N TRP A 159 -7.24 -11.97 -2.03
CA TRP A 159 -6.83 -12.46 -3.35
C TRP A 159 -5.46 -13.13 -3.27
N PRO A 160 -5.37 -14.37 -2.82
CA PRO A 160 -4.11 -15.08 -2.63
C PRO A 160 -3.28 -15.15 -3.92
N GLY A 161 -2.00 -14.76 -3.83
CA GLY A 161 -1.10 -14.66 -4.97
C GLY A 161 -1.26 -13.37 -5.77
N LEU A 162 -1.92 -12.36 -5.20
CA LEU A 162 -2.00 -11.01 -5.77
C LEU A 162 -0.60 -10.41 -5.94
N PHE A 163 0.28 -10.63 -4.96
CA PHE A 163 1.65 -10.15 -4.98
C PHE A 163 2.65 -11.31 -5.11
N SER A 164 3.71 -11.09 -5.90
CA SER A 164 4.82 -12.04 -6.00
C SER A 164 5.75 -12.00 -4.79
N ALA A 165 5.81 -10.89 -4.08
CA ALA A 165 6.48 -10.68 -2.80
C ALA A 165 5.95 -9.42 -2.12
N MET A 166 6.17 -9.27 -0.82
CA MET A 166 5.80 -8.08 -0.06
C MET A 166 6.99 -7.54 0.74
N VAL A 167 7.16 -6.22 0.74
CA VAL A 167 8.04 -5.48 1.64
C VAL A 167 7.16 -4.60 2.52
N LEU A 168 7.02 -4.94 3.78
CA LEU A 168 6.25 -4.20 4.78
C LEU A 168 7.19 -3.25 5.52
N VAL A 169 6.88 -1.96 5.48
CA VAL A 169 7.76 -0.91 6.02
C VAL A 169 7.15 -0.35 7.29
N ASP A 170 7.77 -0.71 8.39
CA ASP A 170 7.46 -0.30 9.76
C ASP A 170 5.97 -0.44 10.12
N ILE A 171 5.43 -1.61 9.83
CA ILE A 171 4.06 -1.99 10.19
C ILE A 171 3.95 -3.50 10.42
N THR A 172 3.18 -3.86 11.41
CA THR A 172 2.77 -5.21 11.76
C THR A 172 1.26 -5.24 12.00
N PRO A 173 0.57 -6.38 11.89
CA PRO A 173 -0.87 -6.47 12.15
C PRO A 173 -1.30 -6.00 13.54
N ARG A 174 -0.39 -6.10 14.51
CA ARG A 174 -0.54 -5.54 15.86
C ARG A 174 0.50 -4.44 16.04
N TRP A 175 0.10 -3.32 16.59
CA TRP A 175 0.95 -2.14 16.81
C TRP A 175 0.83 -1.61 18.23
N ASP A 176 1.76 -0.75 18.63
CA ASP A 176 1.65 -0.03 19.89
C ASP A 176 0.58 1.06 19.81
N THR A 177 -0.48 0.94 20.60
CA THR A 177 -1.62 1.86 20.58
C THR A 177 -1.22 3.29 20.93
N ALA A 178 -0.33 3.49 21.90
CA ALA A 178 0.15 4.82 22.29
C ALA A 178 0.94 5.50 21.17
N GLY A 179 1.63 4.73 20.32
CA GLY A 179 2.29 5.23 19.12
C GLY A 179 1.29 5.76 18.10
N VAL A 180 0.22 5.00 17.83
CA VAL A 180 -0.85 5.42 16.91
C VAL A 180 -1.58 6.65 17.44
N GLU A 181 -1.95 6.69 18.72
CA GLU A 181 -2.61 7.85 19.34
C GLU A 181 -1.81 9.15 19.15
N ARG A 182 -0.49 9.11 19.29
CA ARG A 182 0.38 10.27 19.03
C ARG A 182 0.34 10.74 17.59
N ILE A 183 0.30 9.81 16.63
CA ILE A 183 0.19 10.13 15.20
C ILE A 183 -1.17 10.77 14.92
N LEU A 184 -2.25 10.17 15.41
CA LEU A 184 -3.62 10.69 15.25
C LEU A 184 -3.77 12.07 15.88
N ALA A 185 -3.23 12.29 17.10
CA ALA A 185 -3.23 13.57 17.76
C ALA A 185 -2.52 14.66 16.94
N PHE A 186 -1.36 14.34 16.34
CA PHE A 186 -0.65 15.25 15.44
C PHE A 186 -1.48 15.58 14.20
N MET A 187 -2.08 14.58 13.56
CA MET A 187 -2.84 14.74 12.33
C MET A 187 -4.13 15.53 12.50
N THR A 188 -4.73 15.49 13.69
CA THR A 188 -5.96 16.19 14.03
C THR A 188 -5.73 17.53 14.73
N ALA A 189 -4.49 17.88 15.10
CA ALA A 189 -4.17 19.08 15.87
C ALA A 189 -4.53 20.40 15.15
N HIS A 190 -4.57 20.40 13.82
CA HIS A 190 -4.83 21.60 13.01
C HIS A 190 -6.01 21.40 12.06
N PRO A 191 -7.26 21.24 12.57
CA PRO A 191 -8.43 20.95 11.75
C PRO A 191 -8.81 22.14 10.83
N GLN A 192 -8.38 23.37 11.20
CA GLN A 192 -8.57 24.57 10.39
C GLN A 192 -7.41 24.86 9.44
N GLY A 193 -6.43 23.91 9.34
CA GLY A 193 -5.23 24.11 8.55
C GLY A 193 -4.23 25.08 9.16
N PHE A 194 -3.41 25.68 8.31
CA PHE A 194 -2.30 26.56 8.66
C PHE A 194 -2.47 27.93 8.00
N GLU A 195 -2.07 28.97 8.71
CA GLU A 195 -2.10 30.36 8.19
C GLU A 195 -0.97 30.63 7.19
N SER A 196 0.08 29.80 7.20
CA SER A 196 1.22 29.92 6.29
C SER A 196 2.00 28.62 6.20
N LEU A 197 2.83 28.47 5.15
CA LEU A 197 3.81 27.38 5.04
C LEU A 197 4.84 27.42 6.18
N THR A 198 5.18 28.61 6.69
CA THR A 198 6.09 28.79 7.82
C THR A 198 5.51 28.14 9.08
N GLN A 199 4.25 28.42 9.41
CA GLN A 199 3.57 27.80 10.54
C GLN A 199 3.52 26.28 10.40
N ALA A 200 3.18 25.77 9.22
CA ALA A 200 3.16 24.32 8.96
C ALA A 200 4.57 23.71 9.16
N ALA A 201 5.62 24.38 8.68
CA ALA A 201 7.00 23.93 8.88
C ALA A 201 7.37 23.83 10.36
N ASP A 202 6.98 24.82 11.16
CA ASP A 202 7.27 24.87 12.60
C ASP A 202 6.54 23.74 13.35
N VAL A 203 5.26 23.52 13.03
CA VAL A 203 4.47 22.43 13.60
C VAL A 203 5.06 21.05 13.25
N ILE A 204 5.44 20.82 11.99
CA ILE A 204 6.07 19.57 11.57
C ILE A 204 7.43 19.39 12.24
N SER A 205 8.24 20.45 12.36
CA SER A 205 9.54 20.38 13.02
C SER A 205 9.43 20.10 14.51
N ALA A 206 8.41 20.63 15.18
CA ALA A 206 8.14 20.32 16.58
C ALA A 206 7.73 18.84 16.79
N TYR A 207 7.00 18.26 15.84
CA TYR A 207 6.63 16.85 15.88
C TYR A 207 7.81 15.92 15.54
N MET A 208 8.70 16.31 14.62
CA MET A 208 9.87 15.56 14.17
C MET A 208 11.19 16.32 14.40
N PRO A 209 11.61 16.56 15.66
CA PRO A 209 12.73 17.43 15.98
C PRO A 209 14.10 16.89 15.51
N HIS A 210 14.17 15.59 15.21
CA HIS A 210 15.37 14.93 14.70
C HIS A 210 15.57 15.13 13.18
N ARG A 211 14.57 15.72 12.48
CA ARG A 211 14.65 15.96 11.04
C ARG A 211 14.94 17.42 10.71
N PRO A 212 15.65 17.69 9.61
CA PRO A 212 15.77 19.04 9.09
C PRO A 212 14.39 19.67 8.85
N ARG A 213 14.26 20.95 9.14
CA ARG A 213 13.05 21.71 8.85
C ARG A 213 12.74 21.64 7.34
N LYS A 214 11.50 21.30 7.00
CA LYS A 214 11.07 21.16 5.61
C LYS A 214 11.15 22.48 4.84
N SER A 215 11.62 22.41 3.60
CA SER A 215 11.56 23.54 2.67
C SER A 215 10.13 23.83 2.24
N GLU A 216 9.86 25.03 1.75
CA GLU A 216 8.54 25.38 1.21
C GLU A 216 8.12 24.46 0.05
N SER A 217 9.04 24.10 -0.83
CA SER A 217 8.75 23.18 -1.93
C SER A 217 8.31 21.80 -1.42
N SER A 218 8.98 21.28 -0.38
CA SER A 218 8.60 20.02 0.26
C SER A 218 7.24 20.10 0.97
N LEU A 219 6.90 21.27 1.52
CA LEU A 219 5.60 21.49 2.16
C LEU A 219 4.45 21.56 1.16
N ARG A 220 4.67 22.18 -0.03
CA ARG A 220 3.68 22.22 -1.10
C ARG A 220 3.29 20.83 -1.61
N ALA A 221 4.15 19.83 -1.45
CA ALA A 221 3.82 18.43 -1.74
C ALA A 221 2.93 17.77 -0.68
N LEU A 222 2.84 18.37 0.52
CA LEU A 222 2.07 17.83 1.65
C LEU A 222 0.81 18.63 1.96
N LEU A 223 0.69 19.82 1.40
CA LEU A 223 -0.34 20.78 1.74
C LEU A 223 -1.06 21.25 0.47
N ARG A 224 -2.35 21.53 0.58
CA ARG A 224 -3.16 22.20 -0.44
C ARG A 224 -3.44 23.63 -0.01
N GLU A 225 -3.34 24.58 -0.96
CA GLU A 225 -3.71 25.95 -0.74
C GLU A 225 -5.23 26.12 -0.86
N GLU A 226 -5.87 26.71 0.15
CA GLU A 226 -7.31 26.97 0.20
C GLU A 226 -7.69 28.39 -0.24
N GLY A 227 -6.72 29.19 -0.70
CA GLY A 227 -6.86 30.60 -0.96
C GLY A 227 -6.48 31.48 0.23
N HIS A 228 -6.28 32.79 -0.04
CA HIS A 228 -5.88 33.79 0.95
C HIS A 228 -4.64 33.41 1.80
N GLY A 229 -3.72 32.58 1.20
CA GLY A 229 -2.49 32.13 1.86
C GLY A 229 -2.68 31.06 2.94
N ARG A 230 -3.89 30.54 3.09
CA ARG A 230 -4.16 29.41 4.02
C ARG A 230 -3.83 28.09 3.36
N TRP A 231 -3.38 27.15 4.20
CA TRP A 231 -2.93 25.83 3.79
C TRP A 231 -3.58 24.76 4.66
N ARG A 232 -3.92 23.61 4.08
CA ARG A 232 -4.34 22.42 4.83
C ARG A 232 -3.64 21.17 4.33
N TRP A 233 -3.72 20.12 5.11
CA TRP A 233 -3.23 18.83 4.68
C TRP A 233 -3.88 18.40 3.36
N HIS A 234 -3.13 17.65 2.52
CA HIS A 234 -3.61 17.16 1.23
C HIS A 234 -4.64 16.03 1.35
N TRP A 235 -4.76 15.41 2.52
CA TRP A 235 -5.70 14.32 2.74
C TRP A 235 -7.07 14.81 3.21
N ASP A 236 -8.10 13.94 3.01
CA ASP A 236 -9.44 14.18 3.52
C ASP A 236 -9.45 14.09 5.07
N PRO A 237 -9.87 15.12 5.78
CA PRO A 237 -9.89 15.11 7.25
C PRO A 237 -10.80 14.01 7.85
N ARG A 238 -11.78 13.49 7.11
CA ARG A 238 -12.65 12.39 7.54
C ARG A 238 -11.88 11.08 7.74
N LEU A 239 -10.81 10.86 6.98
CA LEU A 239 -10.01 9.64 7.04
C LEU A 239 -9.54 9.29 8.44
N VAL A 240 -9.07 10.30 9.21
CA VAL A 240 -8.53 10.07 10.56
C VAL A 240 -9.60 9.48 11.46
N ALA A 241 -10.80 10.10 11.47
CA ALA A 241 -11.89 9.65 12.35
C ALA A 241 -12.48 8.30 11.92
N GLU A 242 -12.56 8.04 10.62
CA GLU A 242 -13.22 6.86 10.09
C GLU A 242 -12.33 5.62 10.12
N LEU A 243 -11.05 5.73 9.77
CA LEU A 243 -10.12 4.60 9.85
C LEU A 243 -9.65 4.27 11.27
N ALA A 244 -9.67 5.27 12.19
CA ALA A 244 -9.31 5.03 13.60
C ALA A 244 -10.43 4.41 14.41
N ARG A 245 -11.70 4.54 13.98
CA ARG A 245 -12.89 4.20 14.77
C ARG A 245 -12.88 2.77 15.31
N ASP A 246 -12.40 1.81 14.52
CA ASP A 246 -12.45 0.39 14.85
C ASP A 246 -11.05 -0.24 14.83
N SER A 247 -10.00 0.56 15.03
CA SER A 247 -8.61 0.14 14.83
C SER A 247 -8.20 -1.08 15.68
N GLU A 248 -8.70 -1.22 16.91
CA GLU A 248 -8.40 -2.38 17.76
C GLU A 248 -9.06 -3.67 17.26
N GLN A 249 -10.32 -3.58 16.79
CA GLN A 249 -11.04 -4.74 16.23
C GLN A 249 -10.41 -5.21 14.94
N HIS A 250 -9.84 -4.29 14.15
CA HIS A 250 -9.17 -4.61 12.90
C HIS A 250 -7.84 -5.37 13.09
N GLN A 251 -7.18 -5.26 14.25
CA GLN A 251 -5.91 -5.96 14.49
C GLN A 251 -6.05 -7.49 14.43
N ASP A 252 -7.15 -8.05 14.91
CA ASP A 252 -7.37 -9.50 14.84
C ASP A 252 -7.62 -9.96 13.40
N ALA A 253 -8.41 -9.20 12.63
CA ALA A 253 -8.62 -9.46 11.21
C ALA A 253 -7.32 -9.33 10.40
N LEU A 254 -6.49 -8.36 10.70
CA LEU A 254 -5.18 -8.18 10.09
C LEU A 254 -4.21 -9.30 10.45
N ALA A 255 -4.23 -9.79 11.70
CA ALA A 255 -3.43 -10.92 12.12
C ALA A 255 -3.86 -12.20 11.38
N GLU A 256 -5.15 -12.39 11.18
CA GLU A 256 -5.66 -13.51 10.38
C GLU A 256 -5.27 -13.38 8.91
N ALA A 257 -5.38 -12.18 8.32
CA ALA A 257 -4.91 -11.90 6.98
C ALA A 257 -3.41 -12.23 6.82
N ALA A 258 -2.57 -11.82 7.79
CA ALA A 258 -1.15 -12.09 7.75
C ALA A 258 -0.83 -13.60 7.74
N ARG A 259 -1.57 -14.45 8.48
CA ARG A 259 -1.41 -15.92 8.45
C ARG A 259 -1.64 -16.53 7.07
N GLN A 260 -2.47 -15.89 6.26
CA GLN A 260 -2.82 -16.37 4.92
C GLN A 260 -1.78 -16.00 3.87
N VAL A 261 -0.88 -15.06 4.15
CA VAL A 261 0.19 -14.66 3.22
C VAL A 261 1.13 -15.82 2.94
N LYS A 262 1.31 -16.14 1.65
CA LYS A 262 2.18 -17.23 1.19
C LYS A 262 3.37 -16.74 0.37
N CYS A 263 3.28 -15.55 -0.21
CA CYS A 263 4.40 -14.97 -0.95
C CYS A 263 5.57 -14.61 0.01
N PRO A 264 6.79 -14.50 -0.50
CA PRO A 264 7.93 -14.03 0.29
C PRO A 264 7.66 -12.65 0.91
N VAL A 265 8.01 -12.48 2.19
CA VAL A 265 7.80 -11.23 2.93
C VAL A 265 9.11 -10.74 3.55
N LEU A 266 9.37 -9.44 3.40
CA LEU A 266 10.37 -8.70 4.17
C LEU A 266 9.66 -7.68 5.06
N LEU A 267 9.91 -7.72 6.36
CA LEU A 267 9.57 -6.64 7.29
C LEU A 267 10.81 -5.76 7.48
N VAL A 268 10.72 -4.48 7.16
CA VAL A 268 11.75 -3.48 7.45
C VAL A 268 11.23 -2.58 8.57
N SER A 269 11.88 -2.55 9.73
CA SER A 269 11.46 -1.71 10.86
C SER A 269 12.49 -0.65 11.21
N GLY A 270 12.03 0.47 11.78
CA GLY A 270 12.92 1.48 12.37
C GLY A 270 13.34 1.08 13.78
N GLY A 271 14.63 1.23 14.10
CA GLY A 271 15.14 0.98 15.46
C GLY A 271 14.64 1.98 16.50
N ARG A 272 14.16 3.14 16.03
CA ARG A 272 13.53 4.21 16.85
C ARG A 272 12.02 4.31 16.59
N SER A 273 11.42 3.28 15.99
CA SER A 273 9.98 3.25 15.77
C SER A 273 9.25 3.17 17.12
N ASN A 274 8.13 3.85 17.19
CA ASN A 274 7.19 3.79 18.31
C ASN A 274 5.90 3.00 17.96
N LEU A 275 5.84 2.40 16.79
CA LEU A 275 4.74 1.53 16.37
C LEU A 275 5.15 0.06 16.32
N VAL A 276 6.35 -0.21 15.79
CA VAL A 276 6.88 -1.55 15.63
C VAL A 276 7.95 -1.79 16.70
N THR A 277 7.60 -2.61 17.67
CA THR A 277 8.45 -2.98 18.80
C THR A 277 9.06 -4.36 18.60
N PRO A 278 10.09 -4.75 19.34
CA PRO A 278 10.59 -6.13 19.30
C PRO A 278 9.51 -7.18 19.57
N GLN A 279 8.51 -6.85 20.41
CA GLN A 279 7.38 -7.74 20.68
C GLN A 279 6.50 -7.90 19.44
N THR A 280 6.08 -6.79 18.80
CA THR A 280 5.21 -6.87 17.62
C THR A 280 5.91 -7.51 16.42
N VAL A 281 7.24 -7.37 16.31
CA VAL A 281 8.07 -8.11 15.34
C VAL A 281 8.02 -9.61 15.62
N ALA A 282 8.22 -10.03 16.88
CA ALA A 282 8.17 -11.45 17.23
C ALA A 282 6.78 -12.06 16.97
N GLU A 283 5.72 -11.34 17.30
CA GLU A 283 4.34 -11.73 17.00
C GLU A 283 4.12 -11.87 15.48
N PHE A 284 4.59 -10.90 14.69
CA PHE A 284 4.49 -10.95 13.23
C PHE A 284 5.23 -12.16 12.64
N LEU A 285 6.45 -12.43 13.09
CA LEU A 285 7.23 -13.58 12.63
C LEU A 285 6.60 -14.92 13.04
N ALA A 286 5.84 -14.95 14.13
CA ALA A 286 5.04 -16.13 14.49
C ALA A 286 3.81 -16.31 13.57
N LEU A 287 3.21 -15.22 13.08
CA LEU A 287 2.09 -15.26 12.13
C LEU A 287 2.57 -15.62 10.70
N VAL A 288 3.75 -15.14 10.31
CA VAL A 288 4.35 -15.29 8.98
C VAL A 288 5.77 -15.88 9.13
N PRO A 289 5.91 -17.19 9.42
CA PRO A 289 7.21 -17.77 9.79
C PRO A 289 8.27 -17.73 8.68
N HIS A 290 7.88 -17.55 7.44
CA HIS A 290 8.76 -17.41 6.29
C HIS A 290 9.20 -15.97 6.02
N ALA A 291 8.69 -15.00 6.78
CA ALA A 291 9.09 -13.60 6.65
C ALA A 291 10.53 -13.39 7.13
N ARG A 292 11.25 -12.50 6.44
CA ARG A 292 12.54 -11.97 6.90
C ARG A 292 12.31 -10.63 7.61
N HIS A 293 13.17 -10.31 8.57
CA HIS A 293 13.14 -9.03 9.26
C HIS A 293 14.50 -8.34 9.18
N VAL A 294 14.47 -7.05 8.86
CA VAL A 294 15.64 -6.15 8.90
C VAL A 294 15.25 -4.91 9.70
N GLN A 295 16.07 -4.53 10.67
CA GLN A 295 15.91 -3.30 11.43
C GLN A 295 16.93 -2.27 10.98
N LEU A 296 16.49 -1.05 10.68
CA LEU A 296 17.35 0.11 10.42
C LEU A 296 17.50 0.91 11.74
N PRO A 297 18.68 0.86 12.39
CA PRO A 297 18.82 1.29 13.79
C PRO A 297 18.44 2.75 14.05
N GLU A 298 18.76 3.63 13.11
CA GLU A 298 18.58 5.07 13.28
C GLU A 298 17.22 5.59 12.76
N ALA A 299 16.48 4.75 12.02
CA ALA A 299 15.21 5.13 11.46
C ALA A 299 14.07 5.12 12.50
N THR A 300 13.14 6.06 12.37
CA THR A 300 11.87 6.11 13.11
C THR A 300 10.77 5.37 12.32
N HIS A 301 9.50 5.59 12.66
CA HIS A 301 8.37 5.10 11.86
C HIS A 301 8.43 5.53 10.37
N MET A 302 9.10 6.62 10.06
CA MET A 302 9.25 7.14 8.70
C MET A 302 10.49 6.57 7.99
N VAL A 303 10.70 5.26 8.06
CA VAL A 303 11.91 4.53 7.64
C VAL A 303 12.47 4.99 6.29
N ALA A 304 11.63 4.97 5.24
CA ALA A 304 12.06 5.37 3.90
C ALA A 304 12.44 6.86 3.79
N GLY A 305 11.92 7.70 4.68
CA GLY A 305 12.21 9.12 4.69
C GLY A 305 13.36 9.51 5.65
N ASP A 306 13.66 8.67 6.66
CA ASP A 306 14.74 8.92 7.61
C ASP A 306 16.11 8.49 7.05
N ASP A 307 16.16 7.30 6.46
CA ASP A 307 17.36 6.73 5.85
C ASP A 307 17.01 6.05 4.52
N ASN A 308 16.73 6.89 3.51
CA ASN A 308 16.32 6.40 2.20
C ASN A 308 17.39 5.52 1.54
N ASN A 309 18.68 5.79 1.73
CA ASN A 309 19.75 5.02 1.11
C ASN A 309 19.84 3.62 1.70
N ALA A 310 19.84 3.47 3.04
CA ALA A 310 19.86 2.17 3.69
C ALA A 310 18.57 1.38 3.41
N PHE A 311 17.42 2.05 3.41
CA PHE A 311 16.16 1.44 3.04
C PHE A 311 16.19 0.93 1.60
N THR A 312 16.58 1.76 0.64
CA THR A 312 16.63 1.40 -0.78
C THR A 312 17.61 0.24 -1.04
N ALA A 313 18.79 0.26 -0.39
CA ALA A 313 19.74 -0.85 -0.48
C ALA A 313 19.12 -2.15 0.08
N THR A 314 18.48 -2.08 1.25
CA THR A 314 17.81 -3.23 1.86
C THR A 314 16.73 -3.83 0.94
N VAL A 315 15.94 -2.98 0.27
CA VAL A 315 14.94 -3.43 -0.70
C VAL A 315 15.61 -4.11 -1.90
N LEU A 316 16.62 -3.49 -2.50
CA LEU A 316 17.34 -4.05 -3.64
C LEU A 316 17.98 -5.40 -3.30
N ASP A 317 18.68 -5.51 -2.17
CA ASP A 317 19.31 -6.74 -1.70
C ASP A 317 18.26 -7.87 -1.50
N TYR A 318 17.10 -7.51 -0.98
CA TYR A 318 16.01 -8.47 -0.83
C TYR A 318 15.47 -8.93 -2.19
N LEU A 319 15.24 -8.01 -3.12
CA LEU A 319 14.70 -8.33 -4.44
C LEU A 319 15.69 -9.15 -5.29
N ASP A 320 17.00 -8.98 -5.08
CA ASP A 320 18.04 -9.72 -5.80
C ASP A 320 18.09 -11.21 -5.44
N VAL A 321 17.61 -11.57 -4.24
CA VAL A 321 17.56 -12.97 -3.80
C VAL A 321 16.20 -13.64 -4.00
N LEU A 322 15.21 -12.90 -4.49
CA LEU A 322 13.92 -13.47 -4.85
C LEU A 322 14.03 -14.32 -6.13
N PRO A 323 13.31 -15.45 -6.21
CA PRO A 323 13.21 -16.18 -7.46
C PRO A 323 12.55 -15.28 -8.53
N PRO A 324 12.96 -15.43 -9.82
CA PRO A 324 12.31 -14.69 -10.91
C PRO A 324 10.80 -14.87 -10.87
N ALA A 325 10.04 -13.81 -11.13
CA ALA A 325 8.57 -13.82 -11.11
C ALA A 325 7.92 -14.91 -12.00
N SER A 326 8.64 -15.41 -13.01
CA SER A 326 8.22 -16.53 -13.87
C SER A 326 8.27 -17.91 -13.19
N ALA A 327 8.89 -18.05 -12.02
CA ALA A 327 9.04 -19.33 -11.32
C ALA A 327 7.88 -19.57 -10.31
N VAL A 328 7.08 -18.58 -10.00
CA VAL A 328 5.86 -18.77 -9.18
C VAL A 328 4.73 -19.26 -10.09
N THR A 329 4.87 -20.49 -10.60
CA THR A 329 3.77 -21.17 -11.27
C THR A 329 2.74 -21.49 -10.19
N LEU A 330 1.50 -21.12 -10.42
CA LEU A 330 0.30 -21.57 -9.69
C LEU A 330 0.26 -23.12 -9.65
N SER A 331 1.05 -23.73 -8.79
CA SER A 331 1.02 -25.17 -8.49
C SER A 331 0.21 -25.39 -7.23
N ALA A 332 -1.09 -25.15 -7.30
CA ALA A 332 -2.02 -25.62 -6.26
C ALA A 332 -3.46 -25.53 -6.73
N ALA A 333 -3.79 -26.20 -7.85
CA ALA A 333 -5.20 -26.47 -8.18
C ALA A 333 -5.36 -27.69 -9.08
N THR A 334 -4.63 -28.79 -8.82
CA THR A 334 -4.88 -30.04 -9.59
C THR A 334 -4.57 -31.32 -8.78
N GLU A 335 -4.96 -31.33 -7.50
CA GLU A 335 -5.04 -32.60 -6.78
C GLU A 335 -6.27 -32.58 -5.85
N HIS A 336 -7.46 -32.80 -6.41
CA HIS A 336 -8.61 -33.38 -5.70
C HIS A 336 -9.83 -33.48 -6.63
N VAL A 337 -9.69 -34.16 -7.77
CA VAL A 337 -10.83 -34.75 -8.46
C VAL A 337 -10.39 -36.05 -9.15
N THR A 338 -10.08 -37.08 -8.39
CA THR A 338 -10.23 -38.46 -8.84
C THR A 338 -10.38 -39.34 -7.61
N GLY A 339 -11.62 -39.70 -7.29
CA GLY A 339 -11.88 -40.68 -6.23
C GLY A 339 -13.29 -40.72 -5.74
N ALA A 340 -14.23 -41.08 -6.61
CA ALA A 340 -15.47 -41.75 -6.21
C ALA A 340 -16.22 -42.28 -7.44
N ARG A 341 -15.83 -43.48 -7.88
CA ARG A 341 -16.76 -44.42 -8.53
C ARG A 341 -16.35 -45.82 -8.11
N SER A 342 -17.08 -46.37 -7.21
CA SER A 342 -17.52 -47.78 -7.18
C SER A 342 -18.54 -47.95 -6.08
#